data_256145b80422859927e6e4adb7e9d249
#
_entry.id   256145b80422859927e6e4adb7e9d249
#
_cell.length_a   1.000
_cell.length_b   1.000
_cell.length_c   1.000
_cell.angle_alpha   90.00
_cell.angle_beta   90.00
_cell.angle_gamma   90.00
#
_symmetry.space_group_name_H-M   'P 1'
#
loop_
_entity.id
_entity.type
_entity.pdbx_description
1 polymer ?
#
loop_
_entity_poly.entity_id
_entity_poly.type
_entity_poly.pdbx_seq_one_letter_code
_entity_poly.pdbx_strand_id
1 'polypeptide(L)'
;MSALSSPFVRWGAGAVAFVAILTVLRLQPWQRSTVPPAGASAGGPRETLAVGFLPVTCHLTCPVTDYASKTSPSTRFDSQRFTDFPTVVETLKGGRLDATFMIAPLAMKLREQGVKVRIAYLGHRDGSTVIVRKDLPAKSLKDLVGKTFAIPSKYSNQHLVMRKLLKDEGIDPAAIKFVELPPPDMPGALAAKAIDAYFIGEPHAARAELDGTGRVLYHAKDIWPNFISCVLVVTERLIAERPAVVRDLVRGIAESGEWAETHRVEAARLVAPYFRQDESLIRYVLTQPPDRVSYRMLTPQDDEMQGIADMALEAGILERRLDIRDLVDRQFIPATIVPARIAK
;
A
#
# COMPACT_ATOMS: atom_id res chain seq x y z
N MET A 1 49.07 20.23 -52.05
CA MET A 1 47.95 19.34 -51.73
C MET A 1 48.35 18.42 -50.57
N SER A 2 48.24 18.85 -49.30
CA SER A 2 48.28 17.94 -48.12
C SER A 2 47.89 18.70 -46.88
N ALA A 3 46.58 18.89 -46.69
CA ALA A 3 46.03 19.57 -45.48
C ALA A 3 45.06 18.66 -44.69
N LEU A 4 45.08 17.32 -44.94
CA LEU A 4 44.14 16.35 -44.34
C LEU A 4 44.77 15.33 -43.37
N SER A 5 46.02 15.56 -42.93
CA SER A 5 46.76 14.60 -42.09
C SER A 5 47.08 15.07 -40.67
N SER A 6 46.50 16.17 -40.20
CA SER A 6 46.72 16.59 -38.82
C SER A 6 45.82 15.78 -37.84
N PRO A 7 46.36 15.23 -36.75
CA PRO A 7 45.58 14.45 -35.81
C PRO A 7 44.40 15.23 -35.20
N PHE A 8 44.49 16.53 -35.09
CA PHE A 8 43.44 17.42 -34.59
C PHE A 8 42.20 17.46 -35.50
N VAL A 9 42.39 17.38 -36.85
CA VAL A 9 41.28 17.35 -37.81
C VAL A 9 40.51 16.00 -37.72
N ARG A 10 41.24 14.91 -37.49
CA ARG A 10 40.63 13.57 -37.31
C ARG A 10 39.84 13.46 -36.03
N TRP A 11 40.33 14.05 -34.92
CA TRP A 11 39.60 14.10 -33.64
C TRP A 11 38.36 15.00 -33.71
N GLY A 12 38.46 16.15 -34.36
CA GLY A 12 37.33 17.06 -34.60
C GLY A 12 36.23 16.43 -35.43
N ALA A 13 36.56 15.72 -36.50
CA ALA A 13 35.60 15.01 -37.32
C ALA A 13 34.89 13.85 -36.55
N GLY A 14 35.66 13.13 -35.71
CA GLY A 14 35.09 12.06 -34.83
C GLY A 14 34.12 12.62 -33.80
N ALA A 15 34.46 13.76 -33.17
CA ALA A 15 33.60 14.39 -32.17
C ALA A 15 32.28 14.91 -32.78
N VAL A 16 32.34 15.52 -33.98
CA VAL A 16 31.15 16.00 -34.70
C VAL A 16 30.26 14.83 -35.13
N ALA A 17 30.86 13.75 -35.62
CA ALA A 17 30.13 12.54 -35.99
C ALA A 17 29.44 11.90 -34.78
N PHE A 18 30.12 11.84 -33.61
CA PHE A 18 29.58 11.30 -32.38
C PHE A 18 28.41 12.13 -31.86
N VAL A 19 28.53 13.46 -31.86
CA VAL A 19 27.43 14.38 -31.46
C VAL A 19 26.26 14.26 -32.43
N ALA A 20 26.50 14.15 -33.75
CA ALA A 20 25.44 13.95 -34.72
C ALA A 20 24.69 12.62 -34.52
N ILE A 21 25.41 11.52 -34.22
CA ILE A 21 24.82 10.21 -33.89
C ILE A 21 23.97 10.28 -32.61
N LEU A 22 24.49 10.94 -31.56
CA LEU A 22 23.73 11.11 -30.30
C LEU A 22 22.46 11.96 -30.50
N THR A 23 22.53 12.98 -31.36
CA THR A 23 21.39 13.84 -31.67
C THR A 23 20.33 13.06 -32.49
N VAL A 24 20.74 12.25 -33.45
CA VAL A 24 19.84 11.38 -34.23
C VAL A 24 19.23 10.31 -33.34
N LEU A 25 19.97 9.69 -32.43
CA LEU A 25 19.47 8.72 -31.46
C LEU A 25 18.50 9.36 -30.45
N ARG A 26 18.76 10.62 -30.05
CA ARG A 26 17.90 11.32 -29.10
C ARG A 26 16.60 11.85 -29.73
N LEU A 27 16.63 12.23 -31.00
CA LEU A 27 15.47 12.76 -31.71
C LEU A 27 14.62 11.65 -32.35
N GLN A 28 15.15 10.45 -32.52
CA GLN A 28 14.48 9.27 -33.11
C GLN A 28 13.50 9.64 -34.26
N PRO A 29 13.97 10.33 -35.31
CA PRO A 29 13.06 10.87 -36.36
C PRO A 29 12.26 9.80 -37.11
N TRP A 30 12.68 8.52 -37.01
CA TRP A 30 11.95 7.38 -37.57
C TRP A 30 10.80 6.84 -36.68
N GLN A 31 10.63 7.34 -35.44
CA GLN A 31 9.49 7.00 -34.59
C GLN A 31 8.29 7.97 -34.76
N ARG A 32 8.32 8.83 -35.80
CA ARG A 32 7.13 9.59 -36.16
C ARG A 32 6.06 8.63 -36.66
N SER A 33 5.04 8.47 -35.83
CA SER A 33 3.85 7.69 -36.04
C SER A 33 3.30 7.81 -37.45
N THR A 34 3.23 6.72 -38.18
CA THR A 34 2.33 6.56 -39.33
C THR A 34 0.91 6.66 -38.77
N VAL A 35 0.16 7.66 -39.17
CA VAL A 35 -1.27 7.76 -38.91
C VAL A 35 -1.92 6.51 -39.54
N PRO A 36 -2.64 5.66 -38.78
CA PRO A 36 -3.34 4.52 -39.36
C PRO A 36 -4.49 5.02 -40.21
N PRO A 37 -4.83 4.34 -41.32
CA PRO A 37 -5.95 4.70 -42.16
C PRO A 37 -7.26 4.60 -41.37
N ALA A 38 -8.15 5.59 -41.54
CA ALA A 38 -9.48 5.64 -40.97
C ALA A 38 -10.29 4.40 -41.41
N GLY A 39 -10.55 3.49 -40.45
CA GLY A 39 -11.33 2.27 -40.73
C GLY A 39 -11.12 1.12 -39.76
N ALA A 40 -10.22 1.24 -38.74
CA ALA A 40 -10.07 0.22 -37.70
C ALA A 40 -11.01 0.53 -36.51
N SER A 41 -11.83 -0.45 -36.17
CA SER A 41 -12.80 -0.49 -35.08
C SER A 41 -12.27 0.06 -33.77
N ALA A 42 -13.16 0.70 -33.01
CA ALA A 42 -13.01 1.35 -31.72
C ALA A 42 -12.25 0.51 -30.66
N GLY A 43 -10.90 0.63 -30.61
CA GLY A 43 -10.02 0.06 -29.62
C GLY A 43 -8.76 0.90 -29.54
N GLY A 44 -8.85 2.13 -29.05
CA GLY A 44 -7.68 2.93 -28.68
C GLY A 44 -6.83 2.16 -27.64
N PRO A 45 -5.53 2.48 -27.49
CA PRO A 45 -4.70 1.84 -26.48
C PRO A 45 -5.39 2.01 -25.11
N ARG A 46 -5.61 0.88 -24.42
CA ARG A 46 -6.23 0.89 -23.07
C ARG A 46 -5.44 1.79 -22.17
N GLU A 47 -6.15 2.63 -21.44
CA GLU A 47 -5.55 3.50 -20.46
C GLU A 47 -4.93 2.66 -19.33
N THR A 48 -3.70 2.98 -18.93
CA THR A 48 -3.01 2.26 -17.85
C THR A 48 -2.80 3.18 -16.67
N LEU A 49 -3.03 2.67 -15.45
CA LEU A 49 -2.74 3.34 -14.20
C LEU A 49 -1.86 2.48 -13.33
N ALA A 50 -0.71 3.03 -12.89
CA ALA A 50 0.12 2.44 -11.87
C ALA A 50 -0.50 2.66 -10.48
N VAL A 51 -0.57 1.60 -9.67
CA VAL A 51 -1.10 1.64 -8.29
C VAL A 51 -0.07 1.08 -7.34
N GLY A 52 0.35 1.89 -6.35
CA GLY A 52 1.33 1.50 -5.36
C GLY A 52 0.76 0.55 -4.29
N PHE A 53 1.53 -0.45 -3.89
CA PHE A 53 1.18 -1.34 -2.80
C PHE A 53 2.40 -1.85 -2.03
N LEU A 54 2.22 -2.20 -0.76
CA LEU A 54 3.17 -3.00 0.02
C LEU A 54 2.70 -4.45 0.10
N PRO A 55 3.58 -5.44 0.32
CA PRO A 55 3.22 -6.86 0.39
C PRO A 55 2.57 -7.21 1.75
N VAL A 56 1.44 -6.58 2.03
CA VAL A 56 0.60 -6.77 3.22
C VAL A 56 -0.85 -7.01 2.79
N THR A 57 -1.61 -7.76 3.59
CA THR A 57 -2.97 -8.19 3.20
C THR A 57 -3.94 -7.03 2.99
N CYS A 58 -3.74 -5.88 3.66
CA CYS A 58 -4.57 -4.69 3.41
C CYS A 58 -4.36 -4.07 2.01
N HIS A 59 -3.37 -4.50 1.27
CA HIS A 59 -3.14 -4.09 -0.11
C HIS A 59 -3.41 -5.23 -1.12
N LEU A 60 -3.91 -6.38 -0.66
CA LEU A 60 -4.13 -7.60 -1.49
C LEU A 60 -5.03 -7.33 -2.69
N THR A 61 -6.03 -6.49 -2.53
CA THR A 61 -6.96 -6.14 -3.61
C THR A 61 -6.26 -5.45 -4.79
N CYS A 62 -5.12 -4.78 -4.58
CA CYS A 62 -4.35 -4.13 -5.65
C CYS A 62 -3.83 -5.15 -6.68
N PRO A 63 -3.03 -6.19 -6.34
CA PRO A 63 -2.63 -7.21 -7.31
C PRO A 63 -3.79 -8.03 -7.88
N VAL A 64 -4.88 -8.24 -7.13
CA VAL A 64 -6.07 -8.91 -7.67
C VAL A 64 -6.71 -8.06 -8.77
N THR A 65 -6.83 -6.75 -8.55
CA THR A 65 -7.35 -5.78 -9.55
C THR A 65 -6.44 -5.70 -10.78
N ASP A 66 -5.11 -5.67 -10.59
CA ASP A 66 -4.13 -5.76 -11.69
C ASP A 66 -4.40 -7.01 -12.53
N TYR A 67 -4.45 -8.18 -11.88
CA TYR A 67 -4.68 -9.44 -12.57
C TYR A 67 -6.01 -9.46 -13.33
N ALA A 68 -7.12 -9.07 -12.70
CA ALA A 68 -8.43 -9.01 -13.31
C ALA A 68 -8.49 -8.04 -14.50
N SER A 69 -7.75 -6.91 -14.41
CA SER A 69 -7.75 -5.89 -15.46
C SER A 69 -7.02 -6.30 -16.74
N LYS A 70 -6.20 -7.37 -16.73
CA LYS A 70 -5.50 -7.85 -17.92
C LYS A 70 -6.44 -8.22 -19.07
N THR A 71 -7.62 -8.72 -18.73
CA THR A 71 -8.67 -9.11 -19.69
C THR A 71 -9.79 -8.09 -19.80
N SER A 72 -9.76 -7.00 -19.01
CA SER A 72 -10.79 -5.95 -19.07
C SER A 72 -10.67 -5.12 -20.35
N PRO A 73 -11.78 -4.70 -20.96
CA PRO A 73 -11.78 -3.74 -22.07
C PRO A 73 -11.55 -2.29 -21.64
N SER A 74 -11.74 -2.00 -20.34
CA SER A 74 -11.58 -0.68 -19.74
C SER A 74 -10.14 -0.40 -19.30
N THR A 75 -9.93 0.28 -18.18
CA THR A 75 -8.61 0.62 -17.66
C THR A 75 -7.81 -0.63 -17.27
N ARG A 76 -6.52 -0.66 -17.63
CA ARG A 76 -5.55 -1.61 -17.12
C ARG A 76 -4.87 -1.04 -15.90
N PHE A 77 -4.73 -1.85 -14.86
CA PHE A 77 -3.99 -1.49 -13.65
C PHE A 77 -2.65 -2.24 -13.61
N ASP A 78 -1.61 -1.53 -13.17
CA ASP A 78 -0.26 -2.04 -12.99
C ASP A 78 0.14 -1.85 -11.53
N SER A 79 0.20 -2.96 -10.79
CA SER A 79 0.52 -2.92 -9.37
C SER A 79 2.02 -2.77 -9.14
N GLN A 80 2.44 -1.64 -8.57
CA GLN A 80 3.83 -1.33 -8.25
C GLN A 80 4.13 -1.65 -6.77
N ARG A 81 5.05 -2.60 -6.57
CA ARG A 81 5.41 -3.07 -5.24
C ARG A 81 6.46 -2.17 -4.58
N PHE A 82 6.17 -1.73 -3.36
CA PHE A 82 7.07 -1.01 -2.46
C PHE A 82 7.36 -1.86 -1.21
N THR A 83 8.38 -1.50 -0.45
CA THR A 83 8.77 -2.17 0.81
C THR A 83 8.52 -1.32 2.04
N ASP A 84 8.40 0.00 1.87
CA ASP A 84 8.25 0.97 2.95
C ASP A 84 7.36 2.16 2.54
N PHE A 85 6.76 2.83 3.53
CA PHE A 85 5.88 3.98 3.31
C PHE A 85 6.62 5.26 2.91
N PRO A 86 7.82 5.58 3.43
CA PRO A 86 8.58 6.75 2.96
C PRO A 86 8.77 6.79 1.45
N THR A 87 9.18 5.66 0.85
CA THR A 87 9.37 5.57 -0.61
C THR A 87 8.05 5.77 -1.39
N VAL A 88 6.93 5.24 -0.88
CA VAL A 88 5.59 5.48 -1.45
C VAL A 88 5.27 6.97 -1.42
N VAL A 89 5.47 7.63 -0.28
CA VAL A 89 5.18 9.06 -0.09
C VAL A 89 5.98 9.93 -1.05
N GLU A 90 7.29 9.69 -1.17
CA GLU A 90 8.15 10.44 -2.08
C GLU A 90 7.79 10.21 -3.56
N THR A 91 7.38 8.98 -3.91
CA THR A 91 6.93 8.67 -5.27
C THR A 91 5.62 9.40 -5.61
N LEU A 92 4.68 9.45 -4.64
CA LEU A 92 3.41 10.17 -4.75
C LEU A 92 3.64 11.69 -4.85
N LYS A 93 4.44 12.27 -3.93
CA LYS A 93 4.77 13.71 -3.93
C LYS A 93 5.50 14.13 -5.20
N GLY A 94 6.35 13.25 -5.73
CA GLY A 94 7.07 13.46 -6.99
C GLY A 94 6.21 13.33 -8.24
N GLY A 95 4.90 13.06 -8.11
CA GLY A 95 3.95 12.94 -9.23
C GLY A 95 4.16 11.72 -10.12
N ARG A 96 4.95 10.73 -9.66
CA ARG A 96 5.21 9.48 -10.38
C ARG A 96 4.19 8.38 -10.04
N LEU A 97 3.34 8.64 -9.06
CA LEU A 97 2.28 7.74 -8.61
C LEU A 97 1.05 8.59 -8.27
N ASP A 98 -0.11 8.23 -8.81
CA ASP A 98 -1.37 8.94 -8.57
C ASP A 98 -2.38 8.17 -7.72
N ALA A 99 -2.14 6.87 -7.54
CA ALA A 99 -2.95 6.00 -6.71
C ALA A 99 -2.07 5.03 -5.93
N THR A 100 -2.37 4.83 -4.65
CA THR A 100 -1.61 3.92 -3.80
C THR A 100 -2.41 3.52 -2.58
N PHE A 101 -2.08 2.36 -2.01
CA PHE A 101 -2.47 2.04 -0.66
C PHE A 101 -1.46 2.61 0.34
N MET A 102 -1.96 3.13 1.45
CA MET A 102 -1.14 3.55 2.60
C MET A 102 -1.92 3.48 3.91
N ILE A 103 -1.20 3.56 5.02
CA ILE A 103 -1.78 3.61 6.37
C ILE A 103 -2.64 4.88 6.55
N ALA A 104 -3.81 4.75 7.15
CA ALA A 104 -4.82 5.81 7.21
C ALA A 104 -4.31 7.11 7.88
N PRO A 105 -3.64 7.09 9.06
CA PRO A 105 -3.14 8.33 9.67
C PRO A 105 -2.05 9.01 8.85
N LEU A 106 -1.28 8.27 8.04
CA LEU A 106 -0.30 8.87 7.13
C LEU A 106 -0.99 9.65 6.00
N ALA A 107 -2.08 9.11 5.42
CA ALA A 107 -2.88 9.84 4.44
C ALA A 107 -3.45 11.13 5.04
N MET A 108 -3.90 11.09 6.30
CA MET A 108 -4.37 12.26 7.05
C MET A 108 -3.25 13.29 7.24
N LYS A 109 -2.05 12.85 7.65
CA LYS A 109 -0.89 13.74 7.82
C LYS A 109 -0.46 14.39 6.50
N LEU A 110 -0.47 13.64 5.40
CA LEU A 110 -0.20 14.20 4.08
C LEU A 110 -1.21 15.27 3.68
N ARG A 111 -2.50 15.04 3.94
CA ARG A 111 -3.55 16.04 3.71
C ARG A 111 -3.33 17.29 4.55
N GLU A 112 -3.01 17.13 5.83
CA GLU A 112 -2.68 18.24 6.74
C GLU A 112 -1.49 19.07 6.22
N GLN A 113 -0.49 18.42 5.64
CA GLN A 113 0.68 19.05 5.02
C GLN A 113 0.38 19.70 3.65
N GLY A 114 -0.87 19.68 3.20
CA GLY A 114 -1.28 20.28 1.93
C GLY A 114 -1.10 19.40 0.70
N VAL A 115 -0.70 18.13 0.86
CA VAL A 115 -0.65 17.18 -0.25
C VAL A 115 -2.08 16.91 -0.73
N LYS A 116 -2.32 17.10 -2.04
CA LYS A 116 -3.64 17.02 -2.66
C LYS A 116 -4.05 15.57 -2.91
N VAL A 117 -4.49 14.89 -1.86
CA VAL A 117 -4.90 13.48 -1.86
C VAL A 117 -6.28 13.28 -1.25
N ARG A 118 -6.99 12.25 -1.68
CA ARG A 118 -8.27 11.79 -1.17
C ARG A 118 -8.21 10.32 -0.81
N ILE A 119 -8.93 9.91 0.22
CA ILE A 119 -9.20 8.50 0.56
C ILE A 119 -10.43 8.06 -0.22
N ALA A 120 -10.27 7.06 -1.08
CA ALA A 120 -11.33 6.58 -1.95
C ALA A 120 -11.97 5.25 -1.49
N TYR A 121 -11.22 4.42 -0.74
CA TYR A 121 -11.69 3.11 -0.27
C TYR A 121 -10.83 2.59 0.89
N LEU A 122 -11.27 1.52 1.57
CA LEU A 122 -10.45 0.83 2.58
C LEU A 122 -9.70 -0.35 1.96
N GLY A 123 -8.58 -0.75 2.59
CA GLY A 123 -7.82 -1.92 2.18
C GLY A 123 -8.45 -3.23 2.62
N HIS A 124 -8.60 -3.41 3.91
CA HIS A 124 -9.35 -4.48 4.59
C HIS A 124 -9.64 -4.06 6.03
N ARG A 125 -10.41 -4.87 6.72
CA ARG A 125 -10.61 -4.75 8.17
C ARG A 125 -9.84 -5.82 8.90
N ASP A 126 -9.47 -5.51 10.14
CA ASP A 126 -8.67 -6.39 11.00
C ASP A 126 -7.30 -6.72 10.37
N GLY A 127 -6.88 -7.98 10.27
CA GLY A 127 -5.67 -8.37 9.53
C GLY A 127 -4.36 -7.78 10.02
N SER A 128 -4.31 -7.38 11.28
CA SER A 128 -3.10 -6.98 11.98
C SER A 128 -3.01 -7.73 13.31
N THR A 129 -1.79 -8.03 13.74
CA THR A 129 -1.56 -8.86 14.93
C THR A 129 -0.41 -8.33 15.75
N VAL A 130 -0.60 -8.28 17.07
CA VAL A 130 0.46 -8.03 18.05
C VAL A 130 1.19 -9.34 18.30
N ILE A 131 2.45 -9.39 17.94
CA ILE A 131 3.34 -10.53 18.14
C ILE A 131 4.35 -10.16 19.22
N VAL A 132 4.57 -11.08 20.16
CA VAL A 132 5.66 -11.00 21.12
C VAL A 132 6.65 -12.13 20.89
N ARG A 133 7.90 -11.90 21.22
CA ARG A 133 8.95 -12.92 21.17
C ARG A 133 8.55 -14.16 21.96
N LYS A 134 8.79 -15.36 21.42
CA LYS A 134 8.33 -16.63 22.00
C LYS A 134 8.81 -16.86 23.44
N ASP A 135 10.04 -16.44 23.72
CA ASP A 135 10.67 -16.58 25.05
C ASP A 135 10.26 -15.49 26.06
N LEU A 136 9.48 -14.48 25.63
CA LEU A 136 8.98 -13.44 26.50
C LEU A 136 7.66 -13.88 27.17
N PRO A 137 7.56 -13.91 28.53
CA PRO A 137 6.37 -14.39 29.22
C PRO A 137 5.22 -13.36 29.29
N ALA A 138 5.19 -12.40 28.33
CA ALA A 138 4.16 -11.34 28.28
C ALA A 138 2.77 -11.93 28.02
N LYS A 139 1.76 -11.53 28.81
CA LYS A 139 0.36 -11.95 28.68
C LYS A 139 -0.58 -10.77 28.44
N SER A 140 -0.09 -9.55 28.67
CA SER A 140 -0.85 -8.30 28.57
C SER A 140 0.02 -7.15 28.08
N LEU A 141 -0.60 -5.99 27.85
CA LEU A 141 0.14 -4.76 27.49
C LEU A 141 1.07 -4.31 28.62
N LYS A 142 0.72 -4.57 29.88
CA LYS A 142 1.55 -4.23 31.05
C LYS A 142 2.90 -4.91 31.01
N ASP A 143 2.97 -6.11 30.48
CA ASP A 143 4.21 -6.90 30.38
C ASP A 143 5.17 -6.36 29.30
N LEU A 144 4.68 -5.40 28.49
CA LEU A 144 5.49 -4.73 27.46
C LEU A 144 6.17 -3.45 27.95
N VAL A 145 5.91 -3.02 29.18
CA VAL A 145 6.59 -1.87 29.80
C VAL A 145 8.11 -2.14 29.83
N GLY A 146 8.89 -1.15 29.39
CA GLY A 146 10.35 -1.23 29.27
C GLY A 146 10.85 -2.05 28.07
N LYS A 147 9.96 -2.58 27.22
CA LYS A 147 10.30 -3.38 26.05
C LYS A 147 10.42 -2.54 24.77
N THR A 148 11.17 -3.07 23.81
CA THR A 148 11.28 -2.50 22.47
C THR A 148 10.17 -3.07 21.59
N PHE A 149 9.30 -2.21 21.10
CA PHE A 149 8.10 -2.55 20.34
C PHE A 149 8.15 -1.93 18.95
N ALA A 150 8.18 -2.76 17.89
CA ALA A 150 8.20 -2.23 16.54
C ALA A 150 6.80 -1.95 15.99
N ILE A 151 6.72 -0.87 15.25
CA ILE A 151 5.55 -0.38 14.51
C ILE A 151 5.95 -0.06 13.07
N PRO A 152 5.03 -0.14 12.08
CA PRO A 152 5.38 0.15 10.68
C PRO A 152 5.69 1.63 10.45
N SER A 153 5.11 2.51 11.24
CA SER A 153 5.36 3.95 11.26
C SER A 153 4.69 4.55 12.48
N LYS A 154 5.24 5.65 13.01
CA LYS A 154 4.55 6.49 14.01
C LYS A 154 3.21 7.03 13.50
N TYR A 155 3.05 7.13 12.16
CA TYR A 155 1.81 7.51 11.49
C TYR A 155 0.88 6.30 11.23
N SER A 156 1.03 5.19 11.91
CA SER A 156 0.19 4.00 11.72
C SER A 156 -0.95 3.92 12.75
N ASN A 157 -2.08 3.34 12.34
CA ASN A 157 -3.18 3.08 13.26
C ASN A 157 -2.81 2.03 14.32
N GLN A 158 -1.87 1.12 14.00
CA GLN A 158 -1.27 0.21 14.97
C GLN A 158 -0.64 0.98 16.15
N HIS A 159 0.12 2.04 15.85
CA HIS A 159 0.72 2.88 16.89
C HIS A 159 -0.33 3.65 17.69
N LEU A 160 -1.31 4.26 17.01
CA LEU A 160 -2.36 5.05 17.68
C LEU A 160 -3.18 4.19 18.64
N VAL A 161 -3.62 3.01 18.18
CA VAL A 161 -4.41 2.08 19.01
C VAL A 161 -3.60 1.59 20.20
N MET A 162 -2.33 1.21 20.02
CA MET A 162 -1.47 0.82 21.14
C MET A 162 -1.33 1.92 22.18
N ARG A 163 -1.10 3.16 21.74
CA ARG A 163 -1.01 4.31 22.67
C ARG A 163 -2.30 4.53 23.44
N LYS A 164 -3.44 4.43 22.75
CA LYS A 164 -4.74 4.57 23.38
C LYS A 164 -5.00 3.46 24.40
N LEU A 165 -4.79 2.22 24.04
CA LEU A 165 -5.00 1.08 24.93
C LEU A 165 -4.11 1.17 26.19
N LEU A 166 -2.85 1.60 26.04
CA LEU A 166 -1.96 1.82 27.19
C LEU A 166 -2.50 2.91 28.11
N LYS A 167 -2.96 4.05 27.56
CA LYS A 167 -3.58 5.12 28.35
C LYS A 167 -4.84 4.65 29.06
N ASP A 168 -5.71 3.87 28.38
CA ASP A 168 -6.94 3.34 28.95
C ASP A 168 -6.65 2.39 30.14
N GLU A 169 -5.50 1.71 30.12
CA GLU A 169 -5.00 0.90 31.23
C GLU A 169 -4.19 1.71 32.30
N GLY A 170 -4.10 3.03 32.15
CA GLY A 170 -3.33 3.91 33.04
C GLY A 170 -1.82 3.78 32.89
N ILE A 171 -1.33 3.29 31.75
CA ILE A 171 0.09 3.14 31.44
C ILE A 171 0.53 4.30 30.53
N ASP A 172 1.61 5.00 30.90
CA ASP A 172 2.20 6.00 30.04
C ASP A 172 2.73 5.31 28.77
N PRO A 173 2.27 5.68 27.55
CA PRO A 173 2.81 5.14 26.31
C PRO A 173 4.33 5.30 26.16
N ALA A 174 4.94 6.29 26.80
CA ALA A 174 6.40 6.49 26.81
C ALA A 174 7.15 5.39 27.60
N ALA A 175 6.45 4.59 28.40
CA ALA A 175 7.04 3.44 29.10
C ALA A 175 7.38 2.27 28.15
N ILE A 176 6.93 2.31 26.90
CA ILE A 176 7.30 1.35 25.84
C ILE A 176 8.19 2.06 24.82
N LYS A 177 9.31 1.43 24.47
CA LYS A 177 10.21 1.95 23.43
C LYS A 177 9.69 1.59 22.04
N PHE A 178 8.87 2.46 21.45
CA PHE A 178 8.43 2.30 20.06
C PHE A 178 9.57 2.58 19.08
N VAL A 179 9.74 1.69 18.10
CA VAL A 179 10.71 1.82 16.99
C VAL A 179 10.00 1.60 15.67
N GLU A 180 10.37 2.37 14.64
CA GLU A 180 9.81 2.19 13.30
C GLU A 180 10.67 1.21 12.50
N LEU A 181 10.06 0.18 11.93
CA LEU A 181 10.71 -0.78 11.04
C LEU A 181 9.84 -1.04 9.81
N PRO A 182 10.45 -1.27 8.62
CA PRO A 182 9.72 -1.79 7.48
C PRO A 182 9.02 -3.12 7.82
N PRO A 183 7.78 -3.34 7.37
CA PRO A 183 7.05 -4.57 7.67
C PRO A 183 7.80 -5.88 7.39
N PRO A 184 8.52 -6.03 6.26
CA PRO A 184 9.26 -7.26 5.99
C PRO A 184 10.43 -7.55 6.96
N ASP A 185 10.95 -6.53 7.64
CA ASP A 185 12.13 -6.66 8.50
C ASP A 185 11.77 -7.09 9.93
N MET A 186 10.51 -6.87 10.35
CA MET A 186 10.07 -7.11 11.73
C MET A 186 10.23 -8.57 12.20
N PRO A 187 9.85 -9.61 11.41
CA PRO A 187 10.02 -10.99 11.83
C PRO A 187 11.49 -11.35 12.08
N GLY A 188 12.39 -10.87 11.21
CA GLY A 188 13.84 -11.06 11.37
C GLY A 188 14.38 -10.33 12.60
N ALA A 189 13.97 -9.10 12.85
CA ALA A 189 14.38 -8.34 14.03
C ALA A 189 13.88 -9.00 15.34
N LEU A 190 12.68 -9.58 15.34
CA LEU A 190 12.16 -10.35 16.49
C LEU A 190 13.00 -11.63 16.73
N ALA A 191 13.28 -12.39 15.68
CA ALA A 191 14.09 -13.59 15.75
C ALA A 191 15.51 -13.32 16.24
N ALA A 192 16.11 -12.21 15.81
CA ALA A 192 17.41 -11.71 16.26
C ALA A 192 17.40 -11.09 17.68
N LYS A 193 16.23 -11.00 18.33
CA LYS A 193 16.04 -10.37 19.63
C LYS A 193 16.40 -8.88 19.68
N ALA A 194 16.41 -8.22 18.52
CA ALA A 194 16.60 -6.76 18.41
C ALA A 194 15.36 -5.99 18.86
N ILE A 195 14.20 -6.62 18.80
CA ILE A 195 12.92 -6.13 19.33
C ILE A 195 12.25 -7.23 20.17
N ASP A 196 11.37 -6.83 21.07
CA ASP A 196 10.64 -7.74 21.98
C ASP A 196 9.24 -8.08 21.46
N ALA A 197 8.64 -7.15 20.74
CA ALA A 197 7.29 -7.27 20.19
C ALA A 197 7.12 -6.36 18.96
N TYR A 198 6.05 -6.60 18.21
CA TYR A 198 5.61 -5.70 17.13
C TYR A 198 4.10 -5.81 16.87
N PHE A 199 3.52 -4.76 16.27
CA PHE A 199 2.16 -4.76 15.78
C PHE A 199 2.16 -4.42 14.30
N ILE A 200 1.78 -5.38 13.45
CA ILE A 200 1.90 -5.25 12.00
C ILE A 200 0.78 -5.98 11.27
N GLY A 201 0.55 -5.56 10.02
CA GLY A 201 -0.34 -6.24 9.10
C GLY A 201 0.20 -7.59 8.62
N GLU A 202 -0.74 -8.50 8.33
CA GLU A 202 -0.42 -9.79 7.75
C GLU A 202 0.16 -9.65 6.31
N PRO A 203 1.03 -10.55 5.85
CA PRO A 203 1.38 -11.82 6.46
C PRO A 203 2.62 -11.77 7.38
N HIS A 204 3.19 -10.59 7.62
CA HIS A 204 4.43 -10.47 8.39
C HIS A 204 4.26 -10.84 9.87
N ALA A 205 3.06 -10.63 10.44
CA ALA A 205 2.78 -11.11 11.78
C ALA A 205 2.81 -12.64 11.86
N ALA A 206 2.10 -13.33 10.97
CA ALA A 206 2.05 -14.79 10.93
C ALA A 206 3.40 -15.44 10.62
N ARG A 207 4.32 -14.75 9.95
CA ARG A 207 5.66 -15.30 9.67
C ARG A 207 6.37 -15.70 10.96
N ALA A 208 6.47 -14.82 11.96
CA ALA A 208 7.14 -15.14 13.21
C ALA A 208 6.38 -16.21 14.03
N GLU A 209 5.04 -16.25 13.89
CA GLU A 209 4.21 -17.30 14.51
C GLU A 209 4.55 -18.68 13.93
N LEU A 210 4.59 -18.82 12.59
CA LEU A 210 4.89 -20.09 11.90
C LEU A 210 6.34 -20.50 12.04
N ASP A 211 7.28 -19.55 12.04
CA ASP A 211 8.70 -19.82 12.24
C ASP A 211 9.01 -20.14 13.72
N GLY A 212 8.03 -20.03 14.61
CA GLY A 212 8.16 -20.34 16.04
C GLY A 212 9.05 -19.38 16.81
N THR A 213 9.39 -18.21 16.24
CA THR A 213 10.18 -17.15 16.88
C THR A 213 9.32 -16.19 17.71
N GLY A 214 8.05 -16.06 17.33
CA GLY A 214 7.05 -15.24 18.01
C GLY A 214 5.79 -16.02 18.37
N ARG A 215 4.91 -15.41 19.12
CA ARG A 215 3.55 -15.86 19.38
C ARG A 215 2.59 -14.68 19.39
N VAL A 216 1.34 -14.94 19.05
CA VAL A 216 0.27 -13.95 19.12
C VAL A 216 0.05 -13.53 20.57
N LEU A 217 0.05 -12.22 20.82
CA LEU A 217 -0.45 -11.63 22.05
C LEU A 217 -1.92 -11.20 21.85
N TYR A 218 -2.20 -10.49 20.76
CA TYR A 218 -3.55 -10.07 20.38
C TYR A 218 -3.70 -10.03 18.86
N HIS A 219 -4.84 -10.45 18.34
CA HIS A 219 -5.29 -10.02 17.02
C HIS A 219 -5.94 -8.63 17.11
N ALA A 220 -5.82 -7.82 16.07
CA ALA A 220 -6.42 -6.49 16.06
C ALA A 220 -7.91 -6.50 16.39
N LYS A 221 -8.66 -7.46 15.84
CA LYS A 221 -10.10 -7.64 16.10
C LYS A 221 -10.47 -7.80 17.56
N ASP A 222 -9.56 -8.36 18.39
CA ASP A 222 -9.80 -8.65 19.80
C ASP A 222 -9.62 -7.41 20.68
N ILE A 223 -8.79 -6.45 20.24
CA ILE A 223 -8.45 -5.22 20.98
C ILE A 223 -9.05 -3.96 20.36
N TRP A 224 -9.38 -4.02 19.08
CA TRP A 224 -10.00 -2.92 18.33
C TRP A 224 -10.84 -3.48 17.16
N PRO A 225 -12.09 -3.91 17.40
CA PRO A 225 -12.95 -4.50 16.38
C PRO A 225 -13.12 -3.61 15.14
N ASN A 226 -13.15 -4.22 13.96
CA ASN A 226 -13.20 -3.54 12.67
C ASN A 226 -11.98 -2.64 12.38
N PHE A 227 -10.82 -3.01 12.92
CA PHE A 227 -9.58 -2.27 12.78
C PHE A 227 -9.28 -1.89 11.33
N ILE A 228 -9.08 -0.60 11.07
CA ILE A 228 -8.69 -0.04 9.78
C ILE A 228 -7.19 0.22 9.81
N SER A 229 -6.41 -0.50 8.98
CA SER A 229 -4.98 -0.24 8.82
C SER A 229 -4.71 0.70 7.65
N CYS A 230 -5.10 0.28 6.45
CA CYS A 230 -4.75 0.94 5.21
C CYS A 230 -5.97 1.40 4.42
N VAL A 231 -5.74 2.43 3.62
CA VAL A 231 -6.72 3.06 2.74
C VAL A 231 -6.16 3.17 1.32
N LEU A 232 -7.03 3.10 0.32
CA LEU A 232 -6.72 3.50 -1.04
C LEU A 232 -6.74 5.03 -1.12
N VAL A 233 -5.62 5.61 -1.51
CA VAL A 233 -5.43 7.04 -1.72
C VAL A 233 -5.28 7.32 -3.20
N VAL A 234 -5.94 8.39 -3.66
CA VAL A 234 -5.82 8.93 -5.02
C VAL A 234 -5.48 10.41 -4.97
N THR A 235 -4.74 10.91 -5.95
CA THR A 235 -4.45 12.35 -6.05
C THR A 235 -5.66 13.11 -6.56
N GLU A 236 -5.85 14.36 -6.10
CA GLU A 236 -6.89 15.25 -6.64
C GLU A 236 -6.65 15.54 -8.14
N ARG A 237 -5.39 15.50 -8.59
CA ARG A 237 -5.03 15.59 -10.01
C ARG A 237 -5.66 14.44 -10.81
N LEU A 238 -5.47 13.19 -10.37
CA LEU A 238 -6.07 12.04 -11.04
C LEU A 238 -7.60 12.11 -11.06
N ILE A 239 -8.21 12.55 -9.96
CA ILE A 239 -9.66 12.74 -9.88
C ILE A 239 -10.15 13.77 -10.91
N ALA A 240 -9.45 14.90 -11.05
CA ALA A 240 -9.84 15.98 -11.97
C ALA A 240 -9.61 15.61 -13.44
N GLU A 241 -8.46 15.02 -13.76
CA GLU A 241 -8.06 14.76 -15.14
C GLU A 241 -8.67 13.45 -15.69
N ARG A 242 -8.83 12.43 -14.83
CA ARG A 242 -9.19 11.08 -15.24
C ARG A 242 -10.23 10.42 -14.31
N PRO A 243 -11.39 11.03 -14.08
CA PRO A 243 -12.40 10.52 -13.12
C PRO A 243 -12.96 9.15 -13.50
N ALA A 244 -12.99 8.80 -14.78
CA ALA A 244 -13.41 7.47 -15.24
C ALA A 244 -12.42 6.37 -14.78
N VAL A 245 -11.12 6.65 -14.82
CA VAL A 245 -10.07 5.75 -14.34
C VAL A 245 -10.15 5.55 -12.83
N VAL A 246 -10.42 6.61 -12.07
CA VAL A 246 -10.64 6.50 -10.61
C VAL A 246 -11.86 5.63 -10.31
N ARG A 247 -12.96 5.81 -11.06
CA ARG A 247 -14.16 4.98 -10.91
C ARG A 247 -13.88 3.51 -11.23
N ASP A 248 -13.14 3.23 -12.29
CA ASP A 248 -12.73 1.87 -12.64
C ASP A 248 -11.81 1.27 -11.57
N LEU A 249 -10.86 2.05 -11.01
CA LEU A 249 -9.98 1.61 -9.94
C LEU A 249 -10.78 1.24 -8.68
N VAL A 250 -11.60 2.16 -8.16
CA VAL A 250 -12.37 1.93 -6.92
C VAL A 250 -13.31 0.73 -7.09
N ARG A 251 -13.98 0.63 -8.25
CA ARG A 251 -14.80 -0.53 -8.58
C ARG A 251 -13.96 -1.83 -8.59
N GLY A 252 -12.83 -1.85 -9.29
CA GLY A 252 -11.97 -3.03 -9.37
C GLY A 252 -11.44 -3.47 -8.00
N ILE A 253 -11.07 -2.53 -7.14
CA ILE A 253 -10.63 -2.79 -5.76
C ILE A 253 -11.78 -3.38 -4.94
N ALA A 254 -12.99 -2.81 -5.04
CA ALA A 254 -14.17 -3.30 -4.33
C ALA A 254 -14.55 -4.73 -4.77
N GLU A 255 -14.63 -4.96 -6.09
CA GLU A 255 -14.93 -6.28 -6.68
C GLU A 255 -13.86 -7.32 -6.32
N SER A 256 -12.58 -6.91 -6.27
CA SER A 256 -11.45 -7.76 -5.87
C SER A 256 -11.53 -8.15 -4.40
N GLY A 257 -11.99 -7.25 -3.54
CA GLY A 257 -12.23 -7.54 -2.12
C GLY A 257 -13.34 -8.58 -1.94
N GLU A 258 -14.47 -8.40 -2.61
CA GLU A 258 -15.59 -9.35 -2.54
C GLU A 258 -15.20 -10.74 -3.08
N TRP A 259 -14.39 -10.77 -4.15
CA TRP A 259 -13.87 -12.03 -4.66
C TRP A 259 -12.89 -12.67 -3.66
N ALA A 260 -11.95 -11.92 -3.09
CA ALA A 260 -10.97 -12.44 -2.14
C ALA A 260 -11.63 -12.94 -0.85
N GLU A 261 -12.73 -12.30 -0.39
CA GLU A 261 -13.49 -12.74 0.78
C GLU A 261 -14.06 -14.13 0.59
N THR A 262 -14.50 -14.46 -0.61
CA THR A 262 -15.18 -15.74 -0.91
C THR A 262 -14.23 -16.80 -1.51
N HIS A 263 -13.06 -16.41 -2.02
CA HIS A 263 -12.09 -17.27 -2.70
C HIS A 263 -10.69 -17.19 -2.05
N ARG A 264 -10.64 -17.33 -0.72
CA ARG A 264 -9.43 -17.07 0.09
C ARG A 264 -8.22 -17.90 -0.31
N VAL A 265 -8.40 -19.16 -0.70
CA VAL A 265 -7.33 -20.06 -1.14
C VAL A 265 -6.78 -19.62 -2.50
N GLU A 266 -7.67 -19.32 -3.44
CA GLU A 266 -7.31 -18.84 -4.77
C GLU A 266 -6.67 -17.45 -4.70
N ALA A 267 -7.15 -16.59 -3.81
CA ALA A 267 -6.55 -15.28 -3.55
C ALA A 267 -5.13 -15.42 -3.03
N ALA A 268 -4.87 -16.36 -2.11
CA ALA A 268 -3.51 -16.62 -1.63
C ALA A 268 -2.57 -17.02 -2.77
N ARG A 269 -2.99 -17.96 -3.61
CA ARG A 269 -2.22 -18.41 -4.77
C ARG A 269 -1.94 -17.28 -5.76
N LEU A 270 -2.96 -16.46 -6.07
CA LEU A 270 -2.83 -15.36 -7.02
C LEU A 270 -1.84 -14.30 -6.55
N VAL A 271 -1.89 -13.91 -5.25
CA VAL A 271 -1.10 -12.78 -4.76
C VAL A 271 0.29 -13.16 -4.26
N ALA A 272 0.56 -14.44 -3.99
CA ALA A 272 1.86 -14.91 -3.50
C ALA A 272 3.05 -14.41 -4.34
N PRO A 273 3.04 -14.49 -5.70
CA PRO A 273 4.13 -13.98 -6.52
C PRO A 273 4.25 -12.43 -6.45
N TYR A 274 3.14 -11.70 -6.36
CA TYR A 274 3.16 -10.23 -6.22
C TYR A 274 3.78 -9.81 -4.88
N PHE A 275 3.45 -10.53 -3.80
CA PHE A 275 3.99 -10.28 -2.46
C PHE A 275 5.42 -10.80 -2.30
N ARG A 276 5.88 -11.71 -3.19
CA ARG A 276 7.13 -12.47 -3.02
C ARG A 276 7.14 -13.19 -1.69
N GLN A 277 6.04 -13.86 -1.38
CA GLN A 277 5.82 -14.66 -0.18
C GLN A 277 5.36 -16.05 -0.57
N ASP A 278 5.55 -17.02 0.34
CA ASP A 278 5.07 -18.37 0.16
C ASP A 278 3.53 -18.40 0.12
N GLU A 279 2.95 -19.13 -0.83
CA GLU A 279 1.49 -19.30 -0.91
C GLU A 279 0.92 -19.86 0.39
N SER A 280 1.64 -20.81 1.03
CA SER A 280 1.22 -21.45 2.28
C SER A 280 1.06 -20.44 3.42
N LEU A 281 1.96 -19.44 3.52
CA LEU A 281 1.87 -18.38 4.51
C LEU A 281 0.64 -17.49 4.26
N ILE A 282 0.43 -17.07 3.01
CA ILE A 282 -0.73 -16.22 2.68
C ILE A 282 -2.04 -16.98 2.88
N ARG A 283 -2.08 -18.25 2.47
CA ARG A 283 -3.23 -19.12 2.70
C ARG A 283 -3.52 -19.28 4.19
N TYR A 284 -2.51 -19.52 5.02
CA TYR A 284 -2.66 -19.58 6.48
C TYR A 284 -3.34 -18.31 7.01
N VAL A 285 -2.82 -17.14 6.67
CA VAL A 285 -3.34 -15.85 7.10
C VAL A 285 -4.78 -15.59 6.67
N LEU A 286 -5.14 -16.00 5.45
CA LEU A 286 -6.48 -15.79 4.93
C LEU A 286 -7.51 -16.81 5.43
N THR A 287 -7.07 -17.93 6.01
CA THR A 287 -7.97 -19.03 6.39
C THR A 287 -7.90 -19.42 7.87
N GLN A 288 -6.88 -18.95 8.63
CA GLN A 288 -6.66 -19.41 10.03
C GLN A 288 -6.25 -18.27 10.97
N PRO A 289 -7.11 -17.86 11.91
CA PRO A 289 -8.55 -18.16 11.94
C PRO A 289 -9.27 -17.52 10.73
N PRO A 290 -10.46 -18.00 10.35
CA PRO A 290 -11.17 -17.49 9.16
C PRO A 290 -11.49 -16.00 9.20
N ASP A 291 -11.59 -15.42 10.39
CA ASP A 291 -11.91 -14.03 10.67
C ASP A 291 -10.68 -13.17 11.00
N ARG A 292 -9.45 -13.67 10.74
CA ARG A 292 -8.20 -12.89 10.93
C ARG A 292 -8.17 -11.65 10.06
N VAL A 293 -8.67 -11.75 8.82
CA VAL A 293 -8.74 -10.68 7.82
C VAL A 293 -10.16 -10.65 7.24
N SER A 294 -10.74 -9.47 7.08
CA SER A 294 -12.03 -9.29 6.42
C SER A 294 -11.97 -8.28 5.29
N TYR A 295 -12.51 -8.65 4.13
CA TYR A 295 -12.68 -7.76 2.97
C TYR A 295 -14.13 -7.26 2.85
N ARG A 296 -14.89 -7.27 3.96
CA ARG A 296 -16.26 -6.79 4.03
C ARG A 296 -16.33 -5.38 4.58
N MET A 297 -17.39 -4.64 4.25
CA MET A 297 -17.67 -3.30 4.77
C MET A 297 -16.52 -2.30 4.55
N LEU A 298 -15.96 -2.27 3.35
CA LEU A 298 -14.78 -1.47 3.01
C LEU A 298 -15.09 -0.04 2.55
N THR A 299 -16.34 0.41 2.66
CA THR A 299 -16.69 1.82 2.49
C THR A 299 -16.24 2.60 3.73
N PRO A 300 -15.37 3.62 3.59
CA PRO A 300 -14.96 4.45 4.73
C PRO A 300 -16.15 5.16 5.35
N GLN A 301 -16.39 5.01 6.66
CA GLN A 301 -17.42 5.74 7.39
C GLN A 301 -16.85 7.00 8.03
N ASP A 302 -17.66 8.06 8.18
CA ASP A 302 -17.18 9.34 8.71
C ASP A 302 -16.76 9.23 10.17
N ASP A 303 -17.52 8.51 10.99
CA ASP A 303 -17.25 8.30 12.41
C ASP A 303 -15.96 7.49 12.63
N GLU A 304 -15.75 6.43 11.87
CA GLU A 304 -14.53 5.63 11.93
C GLU A 304 -13.28 6.46 11.56
N MET A 305 -13.37 7.19 10.44
CA MET A 305 -12.26 8.01 9.96
C MET A 305 -12.01 9.20 10.89
N GLN A 306 -13.07 9.81 11.47
CA GLN A 306 -12.94 10.87 12.46
C GLN A 306 -12.31 10.33 13.74
N GLY A 307 -12.69 9.15 14.21
CA GLY A 307 -12.09 8.51 15.38
C GLY A 307 -10.58 8.29 15.22
N ILE A 308 -10.13 7.89 14.01
CA ILE A 308 -8.69 7.77 13.71
C ILE A 308 -8.02 9.15 13.74
N ALA A 309 -8.64 10.17 13.15
CA ALA A 309 -8.11 11.53 13.15
C ALA A 309 -8.02 12.12 14.54
N ASP A 310 -9.02 11.89 15.40
CA ASP A 310 -9.04 12.37 16.78
C ASP A 310 -7.94 11.69 17.62
N MET A 311 -7.74 10.37 17.48
CA MET A 311 -6.61 9.67 18.10
C MET A 311 -5.26 10.21 17.61
N ALA A 312 -5.14 10.52 16.31
CA ALA A 312 -3.93 11.07 15.74
C ALA A 312 -3.64 12.49 16.25
N LEU A 313 -4.68 13.30 16.46
CA LEU A 313 -4.56 14.63 17.08
C LEU A 313 -4.15 14.51 18.53
N GLU A 314 -4.79 13.65 19.32
CA GLU A 314 -4.45 13.40 20.73
C GLU A 314 -3.02 12.88 20.89
N ALA A 315 -2.55 12.06 19.97
CA ALA A 315 -1.17 11.55 19.98
C ALA A 315 -0.13 12.57 19.49
N GLY A 316 -0.54 13.78 19.07
CA GLY A 316 0.36 14.79 18.50
C GLY A 316 0.91 14.43 17.11
N ILE A 317 0.28 13.49 16.43
CA ILE A 317 0.60 13.12 15.05
C ILE A 317 0.04 14.17 14.09
N LEU A 318 -1.21 14.56 14.28
CA LEU A 318 -1.81 15.72 13.63
C LEU A 318 -1.65 16.94 14.52
N GLU A 319 -1.48 18.11 13.92
CA GLU A 319 -1.33 19.41 14.61
C GLU A 319 -2.65 20.16 14.67
N ARG A 320 -3.60 19.78 13.79
CA ARG A 320 -4.92 20.39 13.69
C ARG A 320 -5.99 19.37 13.35
N ARG A 321 -7.23 19.70 13.70
CA ARG A 321 -8.39 18.89 13.35
C ARG A 321 -8.59 18.91 11.84
N LEU A 322 -8.85 17.75 11.25
CA LEU A 322 -9.19 17.59 9.83
C LEU A 322 -10.71 17.47 9.69
N ASP A 323 -11.25 18.07 8.63
CA ASP A 323 -12.61 17.74 8.17
C ASP A 323 -12.52 16.46 7.32
N ILE A 324 -13.09 15.38 7.81
CA ILE A 324 -13.05 14.08 7.13
C ILE A 324 -13.76 14.12 5.78
N ARG A 325 -14.78 14.98 5.62
CA ARG A 325 -15.48 15.16 4.34
C ARG A 325 -14.58 15.74 3.25
N ASP A 326 -13.57 16.53 3.64
CA ASP A 326 -12.55 17.05 2.72
C ASP A 326 -11.45 16.02 2.40
N LEU A 327 -11.37 14.92 3.12
CA LEU A 327 -10.38 13.87 2.92
C LEU A 327 -10.96 12.64 2.24
N VAL A 328 -12.17 12.22 2.61
CA VAL A 328 -12.81 11.00 2.11
C VAL A 328 -13.70 11.32 0.92
N ASP A 329 -13.48 10.66 -0.21
CA ASP A 329 -14.25 10.82 -1.43
C ASP A 329 -14.96 9.51 -1.79
N ARG A 330 -16.28 9.45 -1.60
CA ARG A 330 -17.11 8.28 -1.84
C ARG A 330 -17.81 8.27 -3.20
N GLN A 331 -17.67 9.34 -4.02
CA GLN A 331 -18.40 9.47 -5.27
C GLN A 331 -18.11 8.35 -6.28
N PHE A 332 -16.98 7.65 -6.11
CA PHE A 332 -16.54 6.58 -7.00
C PHE A 332 -16.93 5.17 -6.50
N ILE A 333 -17.49 5.06 -5.29
CA ILE A 333 -17.86 3.76 -4.72
C ILE A 333 -19.10 3.25 -5.46
N PRO A 334 -19.07 2.01 -6.01
CA PRO A 334 -20.19 1.48 -6.74
C PRO A 334 -21.37 1.18 -5.78
N ALA A 335 -22.60 1.48 -6.25
CA ALA A 335 -23.82 1.20 -5.48
C ALA A 335 -24.04 -0.30 -5.24
N THR A 336 -23.55 -1.12 -6.15
CA THR A 336 -23.58 -2.60 -6.03
C THR A 336 -22.19 -3.14 -6.34
N ILE A 337 -21.68 -4.01 -5.47
CA ILE A 337 -20.39 -4.66 -5.63
C ILE A 337 -20.66 -6.13 -5.95
N VAL A 338 -20.07 -6.59 -7.04
CA VAL A 338 -20.08 -8.01 -7.44
C VAL A 338 -18.63 -8.54 -7.40
N PRO A 339 -18.42 -9.84 -7.17
CA PRO A 339 -17.05 -10.38 -7.16
C PRO A 339 -16.36 -10.20 -8.50
N ALA A 340 -15.05 -9.87 -8.47
CA ALA A 340 -14.21 -9.74 -9.65
C ALA A 340 -14.21 -11.04 -10.47
N ARG A 341 -14.21 -10.92 -11.78
CA ARG A 341 -14.06 -12.07 -12.69
C ARG A 341 -12.58 -12.38 -12.86
N ILE A 342 -12.12 -13.44 -12.21
CA ILE A 342 -10.75 -13.93 -12.32
C ILE A 342 -10.76 -15.10 -13.31
N ALA A 343 -10.11 -14.92 -14.46
CA ALA A 343 -9.92 -16.00 -15.42
C ALA A 343 -9.08 -17.11 -14.80
N LYS A 344 -9.50 -18.38 -15.00
CA LYS A 344 -8.78 -19.56 -14.50
C LYS A 344 -7.49 -19.79 -15.27
#